data_7a83f1d61bf75743dbecbde94b03d3e5
#
_entry.id   7a83f1d61bf75743dbecbde94b03d3e5
#
_cell.length_a   1.000
_cell.length_b   1.000
_cell.length_c   1.000
_cell.angle_alpha   90.00
_cell.angle_beta   90.00
_cell.angle_gamma   90.00
#
_symmetry.space_group_name_H-M   'P 1'
#
loop_
_entity.id
_entity.type
_entity.pdbx_description
1 polymer ?
#
loop_
_entity_poly.entity_id
_entity_poly.type
_entity_poly.pdbx_seq_one_letter_code
_entity_poly.pdbx_strand_id
1 'polypeptide(L)'
;GYLDAPGLDILGVICGSEGQLGVVTEATLRILPKPEGARPVMIAFDSNEVAGACVADIIKAGVLPVAIEFMDRPIIEICESFANAGYPDCEALLIVEVEGSEAEIQDQLGRISVIAQKHNPVELRQSQSAAESAAIWLGRKSAFGAVGQVADYMCLDGTIPVSALPEVLRRIKELSDHYGLRVGNVF
;
A
#
# COMPACT_ATOMS: atom_id res chain seq x y z
N GLY A 1 5.49 13.55 -16.29
CA GLY A 1 6.50 13.26 -17.29
C GLY A 1 7.91 13.47 -16.79
N TYR A 2 8.90 13.04 -17.56
CA TYR A 2 10.29 13.24 -17.19
C TYR A 2 10.76 14.61 -17.66
N LEU A 3 11.46 15.34 -16.79
CA LEU A 3 11.97 16.69 -17.07
C LEU A 3 13.04 16.74 -18.18
N ASP A 4 13.61 15.59 -18.55
CA ASP A 4 14.71 15.49 -19.52
C ASP A 4 14.26 15.14 -20.93
N ALA A 5 12.96 15.12 -21.22
CA ALA A 5 12.47 14.84 -22.56
C ALA A 5 12.79 16.03 -23.51
N PRO A 6 13.52 15.80 -24.63
CA PRO A 6 13.77 16.87 -25.59
C PRO A 6 12.48 17.25 -26.33
N GLY A 7 12.00 18.48 -26.14
CA GLY A 7 10.76 18.98 -26.76
C GLY A 7 9.52 18.64 -25.93
N LEU A 8 8.41 18.30 -26.59
CA LEU A 8 7.16 17.91 -25.92
C LEU A 8 7.28 16.49 -25.35
N ASP A 9 6.93 16.31 -24.08
CA ASP A 9 6.91 15.01 -23.41
C ASP A 9 5.65 14.20 -23.81
N ILE A 10 5.67 13.67 -25.03
CA ILE A 10 4.56 12.84 -25.55
C ILE A 10 4.41 11.56 -24.74
N LEU A 11 5.51 10.99 -24.23
CA LEU A 11 5.48 9.80 -23.38
C LEU A 11 4.71 10.09 -22.09
N GLY A 12 4.95 11.23 -21.45
CA GLY A 12 4.22 11.66 -20.26
C GLY A 12 2.74 11.91 -20.52
N VAL A 13 2.36 12.30 -21.73
CA VAL A 13 0.93 12.47 -22.12
C VAL A 13 0.24 11.10 -22.26
N ILE A 14 0.93 10.11 -22.80
CA ILE A 14 0.37 8.75 -22.99
C ILE A 14 0.30 7.98 -21.67
N CYS A 15 1.31 8.14 -20.81
CA CYS A 15 1.28 7.55 -19.47
C CYS A 15 0.10 8.10 -18.67
N GLY A 16 -0.78 7.20 -18.19
CA GLY A 16 -1.98 7.58 -17.45
C GLY A 16 -3.19 7.94 -18.32
N SER A 17 -3.09 7.78 -19.65
CA SER A 17 -4.21 8.07 -20.58
C SER A 17 -5.32 7.00 -20.56
N GLU A 18 -5.13 5.90 -19.87
CA GLU A 18 -6.10 4.79 -19.76
C GLU A 18 -6.61 4.28 -21.13
N GLY A 19 -5.75 4.32 -22.16
CA GLY A 19 -6.09 3.90 -23.51
C GLY A 19 -6.91 4.91 -24.31
N GLN A 20 -7.22 6.10 -23.78
CA GLN A 20 -8.04 7.11 -24.47
C GLN A 20 -7.28 7.83 -25.59
N LEU A 21 -5.96 7.87 -25.53
CA LEU A 21 -5.11 8.54 -26.53
C LEU A 21 -4.46 7.57 -27.53
N GLY A 22 -4.60 6.27 -27.31
CA GLY A 22 -4.05 5.28 -28.22
C GLY A 22 -3.84 3.93 -27.53
N VAL A 23 -3.42 2.94 -28.32
CA VAL A 23 -3.07 1.60 -27.86
C VAL A 23 -1.56 1.43 -27.95
N VAL A 24 -0.92 1.09 -26.83
CA VAL A 24 0.53 0.79 -26.80
C VAL A 24 0.72 -0.64 -27.31
N THR A 25 1.40 -0.79 -28.45
CA THR A 25 1.68 -2.10 -29.07
C THR A 25 3.08 -2.62 -28.73
N GLU A 26 4.04 -1.71 -28.52
CA GLU A 26 5.41 -2.04 -28.16
C GLU A 26 5.96 -1.00 -27.19
N ALA A 27 6.80 -1.44 -26.24
CA ALA A 27 7.52 -0.56 -25.35
C ALA A 27 8.97 -1.03 -25.17
N THR A 28 9.91 -0.10 -25.22
CA THR A 28 11.30 -0.32 -24.83
C THR A 28 11.48 0.21 -23.42
N LEU A 29 11.81 -0.68 -22.48
CA LEU A 29 11.91 -0.37 -21.06
C LEU A 29 13.35 -0.50 -20.58
N ARG A 30 13.74 0.40 -19.65
CA ARG A 30 14.96 0.19 -18.86
C ARG A 30 14.66 -0.90 -17.84
N ILE A 31 15.50 -1.93 -17.81
CA ILE A 31 15.41 -2.99 -16.80
C ILE A 31 16.35 -2.70 -15.63
N LEU A 32 15.99 -3.23 -14.48
CA LEU A 32 16.82 -3.25 -13.27
C LEU A 32 17.29 -4.67 -13.01
N PRO A 33 18.44 -4.88 -12.32
CA PRO A 33 18.82 -6.17 -11.81
C PRO A 33 17.71 -6.76 -10.93
N LYS A 34 17.46 -8.05 -11.05
CA LYS A 34 16.51 -8.72 -10.14
C LYS A 34 17.09 -8.68 -8.72
N PRO A 35 16.32 -8.24 -7.71
CA PRO A 35 16.77 -8.25 -6.33
C PRO A 35 17.02 -9.69 -5.86
N GLU A 36 17.94 -9.87 -4.91
CA GLU A 36 18.27 -11.19 -4.34
C GLU A 36 17.10 -11.74 -3.52
N GLY A 37 16.36 -10.85 -2.84
CA GLY A 37 15.18 -11.20 -2.06
C GLY A 37 14.24 -10.04 -1.86
N ALA A 38 13.06 -10.34 -1.32
CA ALA A 38 12.09 -9.38 -0.83
C ALA A 38 11.47 -9.87 0.47
N ARG A 39 11.13 -8.95 1.38
CA ARG A 39 10.54 -9.31 2.66
C ARG A 39 9.51 -8.29 3.11
N PRO A 40 8.26 -8.70 3.34
CA PRO A 40 7.24 -7.85 3.90
C PRO A 40 7.32 -7.78 5.43
N VAL A 41 6.96 -6.63 5.96
CA VAL A 41 6.56 -6.42 7.36
C VAL A 41 5.12 -5.96 7.39
N MET A 42 4.32 -6.59 8.25
CA MET A 42 2.95 -6.21 8.53
C MET A 42 2.94 -5.36 9.80
N ILE A 43 2.22 -4.23 9.78
CA ILE A 43 2.15 -3.30 10.90
C ILE A 43 0.68 -2.92 11.10
N ALA A 44 0.13 -3.22 12.27
CA ALA A 44 -1.25 -2.95 12.63
C ALA A 44 -1.37 -1.75 13.56
N PHE A 45 -2.42 -0.93 13.38
CA PHE A 45 -2.66 0.27 14.17
C PHE A 45 -4.14 0.38 14.58
N ASP A 46 -4.38 1.09 15.68
CA ASP A 46 -5.73 1.42 16.17
C ASP A 46 -6.32 2.69 15.52
N SER A 47 -5.65 3.25 14.49
CA SER A 47 -6.10 4.47 13.83
C SER A 47 -5.56 4.55 12.39
N ASN A 48 -6.43 4.91 11.47
CA ASN A 48 -6.07 5.16 10.07
C ASN A 48 -5.11 6.34 9.92
N GLU A 49 -5.31 7.41 10.71
CA GLU A 49 -4.45 8.58 10.70
C GLU A 49 -3.04 8.26 11.17
N VAL A 50 -2.93 7.44 12.23
CA VAL A 50 -1.62 6.99 12.77
C VAL A 50 -0.89 6.13 11.76
N ALA A 51 -1.58 5.20 11.08
CA ALA A 51 -1.00 4.41 10.01
C ALA A 51 -0.51 5.31 8.86
N GLY A 52 -1.33 6.29 8.42
CA GLY A 52 -0.94 7.26 7.40
C GLY A 52 0.27 8.11 7.81
N ALA A 53 0.36 8.54 9.07
CA ALA A 53 1.49 9.27 9.61
C ALA A 53 2.77 8.40 9.61
N CYS A 54 2.64 7.11 9.94
CA CYS A 54 3.75 6.16 9.87
C CYS A 54 4.29 6.02 8.43
N VAL A 55 3.41 5.93 7.42
CA VAL A 55 3.80 5.92 6.00
C VAL A 55 4.58 7.18 5.64
N ALA A 56 4.07 8.36 6.01
CA ALA A 56 4.73 9.62 5.75
C ALA A 56 6.12 9.70 6.37
N ASP A 57 6.29 9.20 7.60
CA ASP A 57 7.57 9.18 8.30
C ASP A 57 8.55 8.16 7.72
N ILE A 58 8.09 7.01 7.23
CA ILE A 58 8.93 6.04 6.50
C ILE A 58 9.54 6.69 5.26
N ILE A 59 8.71 7.32 4.44
CA ILE A 59 9.15 8.00 3.21
C ILE A 59 10.07 9.19 3.54
N LYS A 60 9.72 10.00 4.53
CA LYS A 60 10.52 11.14 4.99
C LYS A 60 11.90 10.72 5.50
N ALA A 61 12.02 9.55 6.08
CA ALA A 61 13.29 8.98 6.52
C ALA A 61 14.18 8.48 5.36
N GLY A 62 13.72 8.58 4.11
CA GLY A 62 14.43 8.11 2.93
C GLY A 62 14.44 6.58 2.79
N VAL A 63 13.50 5.89 3.43
CA VAL A 63 13.24 4.47 3.15
C VAL A 63 12.23 4.42 2.01
N LEU A 64 12.63 3.77 0.91
CA LEU A 64 11.80 3.62 -0.29
C LEU A 64 11.50 2.13 -0.48
N PRO A 65 10.47 1.61 0.18
CA PRO A 65 10.04 0.22 0.00
C PRO A 65 9.58 -0.04 -1.43
N VAL A 66 9.63 -1.29 -1.87
CA VAL A 66 9.08 -1.69 -3.17
C VAL A 66 7.56 -1.65 -3.17
N ALA A 67 6.94 -1.81 -2.01
CA ALA A 67 5.50 -1.63 -1.81
C ALA A 67 5.21 -1.11 -0.40
N ILE A 68 4.22 -0.23 -0.30
CA ILE A 68 3.50 0.10 0.94
C ILE A 68 2.02 -0.01 0.63
N GLU A 69 1.38 -0.98 1.22
CA GLU A 69 -0.05 -1.23 1.06
C GLU A 69 -0.77 -0.90 2.35
N PHE A 70 -1.94 -0.32 2.22
CA PHE A 70 -2.81 0.08 3.33
C PHE A 70 -4.16 -0.61 3.21
N MET A 71 -4.73 -1.03 4.33
CA MET A 71 -6.12 -1.49 4.43
C MET A 71 -6.73 -0.94 5.71
N ASP A 72 -7.95 -0.42 5.62
CA ASP A 72 -8.74 -0.06 6.80
C ASP A 72 -9.55 -1.24 7.34
N ARG A 73 -10.15 -1.07 8.54
CA ARG A 73 -10.93 -2.10 9.23
C ARG A 73 -11.99 -2.76 8.33
N PRO A 74 -12.83 -2.03 7.58
CA PRO A 74 -13.84 -2.68 6.72
C PRO A 74 -13.23 -3.65 5.70
N ILE A 75 -12.09 -3.28 5.12
CA ILE A 75 -11.38 -4.15 4.17
C ILE A 75 -10.69 -5.31 4.87
N ILE A 76 -10.05 -5.07 6.02
CA ILE A 76 -9.40 -6.12 6.82
C ILE A 76 -10.41 -7.22 7.18
N GLU A 77 -11.57 -6.85 7.71
CA GLU A 77 -12.64 -7.79 8.10
C GLU A 77 -13.17 -8.59 6.91
N ILE A 78 -13.40 -7.94 5.77
CA ILE A 78 -13.85 -8.61 4.55
C ILE A 78 -12.77 -9.57 4.03
N CYS A 79 -11.51 -9.15 3.99
CA CYS A 79 -10.41 -9.99 3.53
C CYS A 79 -10.16 -11.18 4.47
N GLU A 80 -10.23 -10.96 5.78
CA GLU A 80 -10.06 -12.02 6.77
C GLU A 80 -11.18 -13.06 6.68
N SER A 81 -12.42 -12.61 6.55
CA SER A 81 -13.57 -13.49 6.36
C SER A 81 -13.48 -14.32 5.06
N PHE A 82 -12.88 -13.76 4.02
CA PHE A 82 -12.75 -14.43 2.72
C PHE A 82 -11.54 -15.36 2.62
N ALA A 83 -10.38 -14.90 3.10
CA ALA A 83 -9.09 -15.56 2.85
C ALA A 83 -8.46 -16.17 4.10
N ASN A 84 -8.93 -15.81 5.31
CA ASN A 84 -8.36 -16.25 6.59
C ASN A 84 -6.82 -16.05 6.63
N ALA A 85 -6.40 -14.82 6.33
CA ALA A 85 -4.99 -14.45 6.17
C ALA A 85 -4.25 -14.35 7.52
N GLY A 86 -4.97 -14.35 8.64
CA GLY A 86 -4.42 -14.22 9.99
C GLY A 86 -4.05 -12.77 10.33
N TYR A 87 -4.83 -11.80 9.84
CA TYR A 87 -4.68 -10.41 10.19
C TYR A 87 -5.19 -10.13 11.61
N PRO A 88 -4.54 -9.23 12.37
CA PRO A 88 -5.00 -8.86 13.70
C PRO A 88 -6.27 -8.00 13.63
N ASP A 89 -7.00 -7.96 14.74
CA ASP A 89 -8.10 -7.01 14.93
C ASP A 89 -7.53 -5.60 15.13
N CYS A 90 -7.70 -4.73 14.13
CA CYS A 90 -7.13 -3.38 14.12
C CYS A 90 -7.94 -2.43 13.23
N GLU A 91 -7.71 -1.12 13.37
CA GLU A 91 -8.36 -0.10 12.52
C GLU A 91 -7.65 0.06 11.17
N ALA A 92 -6.34 -0.15 11.15
CA ALA A 92 -5.53 -0.04 9.94
C ALA A 92 -4.41 -1.06 9.90
N LEU A 93 -4.13 -1.58 8.73
CA LEU A 93 -3.04 -2.51 8.44
C LEU A 93 -2.14 -1.95 7.34
N LEU A 94 -0.84 -1.91 7.60
CA LEU A 94 0.17 -1.65 6.58
C LEU A 94 0.90 -2.95 6.24
N ILE A 95 1.15 -3.17 4.95
CA ILE A 95 2.11 -4.16 4.47
C ILE A 95 3.22 -3.39 3.75
N VAL A 96 4.42 -3.42 4.33
CA VAL A 96 5.58 -2.71 3.79
C VAL A 96 6.58 -3.76 3.31
N GLU A 97 6.84 -3.81 2.02
CA GLU A 97 7.80 -4.77 1.44
C GLU A 97 9.08 -4.05 1.02
N VAL A 98 10.19 -4.60 1.44
CA VAL A 98 11.54 -4.15 1.05
C VAL A 98 12.23 -5.24 0.25
N GLU A 99 13.13 -4.84 -0.67
CA GLU A 99 13.89 -5.75 -1.52
C GLU A 99 15.35 -5.36 -1.59
N GLY A 100 16.20 -6.29 -2.00
CA GLY A 100 17.64 -6.09 -2.16
C GLY A 100 18.43 -7.32 -1.73
N SER A 101 19.70 -7.11 -1.35
CA SER A 101 20.50 -8.11 -0.65
C SER A 101 19.99 -8.30 0.78
N GLU A 102 20.34 -9.42 1.42
CA GLU A 102 19.92 -9.69 2.80
C GLU A 102 20.33 -8.57 3.76
N ALA A 103 21.53 -7.99 3.59
CA ALA A 103 22.01 -6.90 4.43
C ALA A 103 21.16 -5.61 4.26
N GLU A 104 20.81 -5.27 3.02
CA GLU A 104 19.93 -4.12 2.73
C GLU A 104 18.52 -4.32 3.27
N ILE A 105 17.97 -5.53 3.12
CA ILE A 105 16.65 -5.88 3.68
C ILE A 105 16.64 -5.72 5.19
N GLN A 106 17.65 -6.25 5.88
CA GLN A 106 17.76 -6.16 7.35
C GLN A 106 17.89 -4.71 7.83
N ASP A 107 18.71 -3.89 7.16
CA ASP A 107 18.84 -2.46 7.49
C ASP A 107 17.50 -1.74 7.32
N GLN A 108 16.84 -1.90 6.18
CA GLN A 108 15.57 -1.26 5.88
C GLN A 108 14.47 -1.69 6.86
N LEU A 109 14.32 -3.00 7.14
CA LEU A 109 13.36 -3.51 8.13
C LEU A 109 13.64 -2.98 9.53
N GLY A 110 14.91 -2.88 9.92
CA GLY A 110 15.31 -2.27 11.18
C GLY A 110 14.87 -0.80 11.29
N ARG A 111 15.11 -0.02 10.25
CA ARG A 111 14.69 1.39 10.18
C ARG A 111 13.18 1.54 10.21
N ILE A 112 12.45 0.74 9.42
CA ILE A 112 10.98 0.72 9.40
C ILE A 112 10.44 0.39 10.80
N SER A 113 11.00 -0.62 11.47
CA SER A 113 10.58 -1.01 12.82
C SER A 113 10.77 0.11 13.84
N VAL A 114 11.90 0.80 13.80
CA VAL A 114 12.16 1.95 14.68
C VAL A 114 11.17 3.10 14.44
N ILE A 115 10.81 3.35 13.18
CA ILE A 115 9.82 4.37 12.82
C ILE A 115 8.45 3.95 13.30
N ALA A 116 8.02 2.73 12.98
CA ALA A 116 6.70 2.22 13.36
C ALA A 116 6.48 2.21 14.88
N GLN A 117 7.50 1.84 15.66
CA GLN A 117 7.42 1.85 17.14
C GLN A 117 7.11 3.25 17.72
N LYS A 118 7.49 4.33 17.06
CA LYS A 118 7.13 5.70 17.50
C LYS A 118 5.63 5.98 17.38
N HIS A 119 4.94 5.24 16.56
CA HIS A 119 3.50 5.32 16.34
C HIS A 119 2.70 4.31 17.15
N ASN A 120 3.33 3.58 18.09
CA ASN A 120 2.70 2.61 18.99
C ASN A 120 1.81 1.60 18.25
N PRO A 121 2.35 0.77 17.36
CA PRO A 121 1.57 -0.22 16.63
C PRO A 121 0.99 -1.27 17.58
N VAL A 122 -0.21 -1.76 17.27
CA VAL A 122 -0.85 -2.90 17.96
C VAL A 122 -0.02 -4.17 17.75
N GLU A 123 0.44 -4.35 16.52
CA GLU A 123 1.29 -5.48 16.13
C GLU A 123 2.29 -5.04 15.06
N LEU A 124 3.50 -5.61 15.13
CA LEU A 124 4.51 -5.52 14.09
C LEU A 124 5.07 -6.93 13.87
N ARG A 125 4.83 -7.49 12.67
CA ARG A 125 5.24 -8.84 12.30
C ARG A 125 6.07 -8.83 11.03
N GLN A 126 7.36 -9.12 11.16
CA GLN A 126 8.26 -9.33 10.03
C GLN A 126 8.16 -10.78 9.56
N SER A 127 8.02 -10.99 8.26
CA SER A 127 8.04 -12.32 7.68
C SER A 127 9.42 -12.99 7.88
N GLN A 128 9.41 -14.25 8.30
CA GLN A 128 10.61 -15.08 8.50
C GLN A 128 10.74 -16.17 7.42
N SER A 129 9.73 -16.33 6.57
CA SER A 129 9.72 -17.35 5.52
C SER A 129 8.88 -16.93 4.33
N ALA A 130 9.10 -17.60 3.20
CA ALA A 130 8.28 -17.39 2.00
C ALA A 130 6.78 -17.71 2.24
N ALA A 131 6.48 -18.67 3.11
CA ALA A 131 5.12 -19.01 3.47
C ALA A 131 4.45 -17.89 4.27
N GLU A 132 5.16 -17.28 5.23
CA GLU A 132 4.66 -16.12 5.98
C GLU A 132 4.51 -14.90 5.08
N SER A 133 5.46 -14.65 4.16
CA SER A 133 5.32 -13.59 3.15
C SER A 133 4.06 -13.78 2.33
N ALA A 134 3.81 -14.99 1.85
CA ALA A 134 2.61 -15.31 1.07
C ALA A 134 1.33 -15.11 1.88
N ALA A 135 1.31 -15.49 3.16
CA ALA A 135 0.16 -15.29 4.05
C ALA A 135 -0.13 -13.79 4.29
N ILE A 136 0.90 -12.97 4.55
CA ILE A 136 0.76 -11.52 4.68
C ILE A 136 0.12 -10.90 3.44
N TRP A 137 0.54 -11.32 2.24
CA TRP A 137 0.01 -10.81 0.98
C TRP A 137 -1.36 -11.38 0.59
N LEU A 138 -1.76 -12.51 1.16
CA LEU A 138 -2.97 -13.24 0.73
C LEU A 138 -4.23 -12.39 0.85
N GLY A 139 -4.46 -11.79 2.01
CA GLY A 139 -5.64 -10.96 2.24
C GLY A 139 -5.66 -9.75 1.32
N ARG A 140 -4.54 -9.01 1.21
CA ARG A 140 -4.45 -7.81 0.36
C ARG A 140 -4.73 -8.14 -1.12
N LYS A 141 -4.17 -9.22 -1.63
CA LYS A 141 -4.43 -9.67 -3.02
C LYS A 141 -5.85 -10.13 -3.25
N SER A 142 -6.55 -10.53 -2.20
CA SER A 142 -7.94 -10.99 -2.26
C SER A 142 -8.96 -9.83 -2.17
N ALA A 143 -8.55 -8.62 -1.82
CA ALA A 143 -9.42 -7.52 -1.42
C ALA A 143 -10.56 -7.23 -2.43
N PHE A 144 -10.25 -7.05 -3.71
CA PHE A 144 -11.27 -6.78 -4.72
C PHE A 144 -12.27 -7.95 -4.91
N GLY A 145 -11.76 -9.17 -4.93
CA GLY A 145 -12.61 -10.36 -5.01
C GLY A 145 -13.48 -10.55 -3.77
N ALA A 146 -12.95 -10.28 -2.61
CA ALA A 146 -13.66 -10.37 -1.33
C ALA A 146 -14.77 -9.32 -1.24
N VAL A 147 -14.47 -8.04 -1.57
CA VAL A 147 -15.46 -6.96 -1.58
C VAL A 147 -16.59 -7.26 -2.58
N GLY A 148 -16.28 -7.77 -3.76
CA GLY A 148 -17.27 -8.14 -4.79
C GLY A 148 -18.22 -9.26 -4.37
N GLN A 149 -17.88 -10.05 -3.35
CA GLN A 149 -18.80 -11.04 -2.77
C GLN A 149 -19.75 -10.46 -1.72
N VAL A 150 -19.38 -9.29 -1.15
CA VAL A 150 -20.22 -8.62 -0.14
C VAL A 150 -21.25 -7.71 -0.78
N ALA A 151 -20.86 -6.94 -1.79
CA ALA A 151 -21.74 -6.01 -2.49
C ALA A 151 -21.13 -5.58 -3.83
N ASP A 152 -21.98 -5.04 -4.71
CA ASP A 152 -21.51 -4.24 -5.83
C ASP A 152 -20.80 -3.00 -5.30
N TYR A 153 -19.73 -2.60 -5.96
CA TYR A 153 -18.93 -1.45 -5.51
C TYR A 153 -18.44 -0.59 -6.66
N MET A 154 -18.18 0.66 -6.35
CA MET A 154 -17.48 1.58 -7.25
C MET A 154 -16.04 1.73 -6.75
N CYS A 155 -15.07 1.38 -7.59
CA CYS A 155 -13.67 1.64 -7.31
C CYS A 155 -13.35 3.09 -7.69
N LEU A 156 -12.78 3.84 -6.74
CA LEU A 156 -12.29 5.18 -6.96
C LEU A 156 -10.77 5.16 -6.75
N ASP A 157 -10.05 5.57 -7.77
CA ASP A 157 -8.59 5.64 -7.76
C ASP A 157 -8.15 7.09 -7.82
N GLY A 158 -7.40 7.53 -6.83
CA GLY A 158 -6.98 8.92 -6.68
C GLY A 158 -5.54 9.03 -6.23
N THR A 159 -4.88 10.12 -6.62
CA THR A 159 -3.49 10.40 -6.25
C THR A 159 -3.43 11.62 -5.34
N ILE A 160 -2.72 11.49 -4.24
CA ILE A 160 -2.55 12.55 -3.24
C ILE A 160 -1.07 12.67 -2.84
N PRO A 161 -0.61 13.83 -2.36
CA PRO A 161 0.68 13.93 -1.70
C PRO A 161 0.75 13.02 -0.46
N VAL A 162 1.84 12.27 -0.29
CA VAL A 162 2.02 11.33 0.84
C VAL A 162 1.81 12.02 2.19
N SER A 163 2.27 13.26 2.34
CA SER A 163 2.09 14.04 3.58
C SER A 163 0.63 14.39 3.88
N ALA A 164 -0.27 14.34 2.91
CA ALA A 164 -1.69 14.59 3.09
C ALA A 164 -2.49 13.34 3.46
N LEU A 165 -1.87 12.15 3.42
CA LEU A 165 -2.54 10.87 3.63
C LEU A 165 -3.35 10.80 4.94
N PRO A 166 -2.82 11.20 6.12
CA PRO A 166 -3.59 11.16 7.36
C PRO A 166 -4.88 12.00 7.30
N GLU A 167 -4.78 13.20 6.77
CA GLU A 167 -5.91 14.13 6.63
C GLU A 167 -6.95 13.60 5.64
N VAL A 168 -6.51 13.04 4.52
CA VAL A 168 -7.41 12.48 3.50
C VAL A 168 -8.18 11.29 4.06
N LEU A 169 -7.52 10.36 4.76
CA LEU A 169 -8.18 9.21 5.40
C LEU A 169 -9.23 9.65 6.42
N ARG A 170 -8.89 10.63 7.26
CA ARG A 170 -9.83 11.22 8.21
C ARG A 170 -11.05 11.82 7.48
N ARG A 171 -10.81 12.56 6.41
CA ARG A 171 -11.85 13.23 5.64
C ARG A 171 -12.78 12.26 4.90
N ILE A 172 -12.23 11.18 4.35
CA ILE A 172 -13.00 10.09 3.74
C ILE A 172 -13.95 9.49 4.79
N LYS A 173 -13.45 9.19 6.00
CA LYS A 173 -14.27 8.66 7.09
C LYS A 173 -15.42 9.60 7.47
N GLU A 174 -15.16 10.89 7.62
CA GLU A 174 -16.17 11.89 7.93
C GLU A 174 -17.26 11.95 6.84
N LEU A 175 -16.87 11.92 5.57
CA LEU A 175 -17.81 11.95 4.45
C LEU A 175 -18.62 10.65 4.37
N SER A 176 -17.98 9.50 4.58
CA SER A 176 -18.65 8.19 4.68
C SER A 176 -19.76 8.23 5.73
N ASP A 177 -19.43 8.69 6.93
CA ASP A 177 -20.39 8.80 8.03
C ASP A 177 -21.51 9.81 7.71
N HIS A 178 -21.16 10.96 7.15
CA HIS A 178 -22.12 12.02 6.81
C HIS A 178 -23.16 11.57 5.77
N TYR A 179 -22.73 10.84 4.75
CA TYR A 179 -23.61 10.38 3.67
C TYR A 179 -24.17 8.97 3.90
N GLY A 180 -23.79 8.29 4.97
CA GLY A 180 -24.23 6.92 5.27
C GLY A 180 -23.75 5.91 4.21
N LEU A 181 -22.63 6.15 3.56
CA LEU A 181 -22.03 5.26 2.56
C LEU A 181 -21.03 4.34 3.23
N ARG A 182 -21.02 3.08 2.82
CA ARG A 182 -19.92 2.18 3.21
C ARG A 182 -18.72 2.45 2.33
N VAL A 183 -17.60 2.77 2.94
CA VAL A 183 -16.33 3.00 2.25
C VAL A 183 -15.29 2.05 2.84
N GLY A 184 -14.50 1.43 1.98
CA GLY A 184 -13.32 0.67 2.35
C GLY A 184 -12.11 1.23 1.61
N ASN A 185 -11.04 1.52 2.34
CA ASN A 185 -9.81 2.05 1.78
C ASN A 185 -8.78 0.93 1.67
N VAL A 186 -8.29 0.71 0.45
CA VAL A 186 -7.24 -0.27 0.16
C VAL A 186 -6.37 0.26 -0.98
N PHE A 187 -5.12 0.47 -0.75
CA PHE A 187 -4.18 1.04 -1.74
C PHE A 187 -2.73 0.75 -1.37
#